data_d0dba647925b63b07c2861d9a48f2029
#
_entry.id   d0dba647925b63b07c2861d9a48f2029
#
_cell.length_a   1.000
_cell.length_b   1.000
_cell.length_c   1.000
_cell.angle_alpha   90.00
_cell.angle_beta   90.00
_cell.angle_gamma   90.00
#
_symmetry.space_group_name_H-M   'P 1'
#
loop_
_entity.id
_entity.type
_entity.pdbx_description
1 polymer ?
#
loop_
_entity_poly.entity_id
_entity_poly.type
_entity_poly.pdbx_seq_one_letter_code
_entity_poly.pdbx_strand_id
1 'polypeptide(L)'
;MVRGLQKYAGDAARSRGSSPKLQVLNTALMTVTAGLSPQEAHADREFRGRLIESAVGAHLANAAAAGECELYYWRERGEEVDFVVKAHSRLTAIEVKSGRAPRTHSGTAAFAAAFKTKRTLLIGGDGIPVQEFLSRPVSEWLAN
;
A
#
# COMPACT_ATOMS: atom_id res chain seq x y z
N MET A 1 -0.25 5.47 -16.52
CA MET A 1 0.26 6.47 -15.56
C MET A 1 0.82 5.73 -14.35
N VAL A 2 2.08 5.97 -14.02
CA VAL A 2 2.84 5.27 -12.97
C VAL A 2 3.57 6.30 -12.12
N ARG A 3 3.67 6.06 -10.82
CA ARG A 3 4.44 6.88 -9.86
C ARG A 3 5.46 6.00 -9.14
N GLY A 4 6.67 6.52 -8.92
CA GLY A 4 7.66 5.86 -8.08
C GLY A 4 7.40 6.18 -6.60
N LEU A 5 7.26 5.14 -5.77
CA LEU A 5 7.24 5.29 -4.31
C LEU A 5 8.65 5.13 -3.77
N GLN A 6 9.08 6.06 -2.94
CA GLN A 6 10.37 5.96 -2.26
C GLN A 6 10.30 4.98 -1.09
N LYS A 7 11.42 4.35 -0.78
CA LYS A 7 11.54 3.52 0.41
C LYS A 7 11.54 4.40 1.66
N TYR A 8 10.73 4.05 2.66
CA TYR A 8 10.84 4.68 3.98
C TYR A 8 12.08 4.16 4.70
N ALA A 9 12.92 5.04 5.18
CA ALA A 9 14.18 4.69 5.84
C ALA A 9 14.43 5.44 7.17
N GLY A 10 13.48 6.28 7.60
CA GLY A 10 13.65 7.16 8.75
C GLY A 10 14.64 8.32 8.52
N ASP A 11 15.52 8.16 7.54
CA ASP A 11 16.55 9.15 7.15
C ASP A 11 16.46 9.38 5.64
N ALA A 12 16.42 10.65 5.22
CA ALA A 12 16.31 11.06 3.82
C ALA A 12 17.49 10.59 2.95
N ALA A 13 18.68 10.43 3.53
CA ALA A 13 19.88 9.97 2.82
C ALA A 13 19.76 8.49 2.43
N ARG A 14 19.27 7.64 3.33
CA ARG A 14 19.05 6.21 3.08
C ARG A 14 17.87 5.95 2.14
N SER A 15 16.86 6.80 2.18
CA SER A 15 15.71 6.73 1.27
C SER A 15 16.13 6.89 -0.20
N ARG A 16 17.04 7.81 -0.50
CA ARG A 16 17.51 8.12 -1.86
C ARG A 16 18.37 7.02 -2.49
N GLY A 17 18.99 6.17 -1.71
CA GLY A 17 19.83 5.06 -2.19
C GLY A 17 19.06 3.80 -2.61
N SER A 18 17.74 3.79 -2.48
CA SER A 18 16.90 2.62 -2.79
C SER A 18 16.13 2.82 -4.08
N SER A 19 15.99 1.75 -4.87
CA SER A 19 15.14 1.77 -6.07
C SER A 19 13.69 2.03 -5.70
N PRO A 20 12.99 2.94 -6.37
CA PRO A 20 11.58 3.21 -6.10
C PRO A 20 10.71 2.00 -6.49
N LYS A 21 9.67 1.71 -5.70
CA LYS A 21 8.59 0.79 -6.08
C LYS A 21 7.67 1.51 -7.06
N LEU A 22 7.38 0.88 -8.20
CA LEU A 22 6.46 1.45 -9.18
C LEU A 22 5.01 1.23 -8.75
N GLN A 23 4.26 2.31 -8.64
CA GLN A 23 2.84 2.32 -8.32
C GLN A 23 2.01 2.70 -9.55
N VAL A 24 1.14 1.80 -9.99
CA VAL A 24 0.17 2.09 -11.04
C VAL A 24 -0.98 2.91 -10.46
N LEU A 25 -1.33 4.01 -11.12
CA LEU A 25 -2.37 4.93 -10.66
C LEU A 25 -3.73 4.69 -11.36
N ASN A 26 -3.76 3.87 -12.41
CA ASN A 26 -4.98 3.54 -13.13
C ASN A 26 -5.06 2.03 -13.34
N THR A 27 -5.88 1.36 -12.53
CA THR A 27 -6.05 -0.09 -12.55
C THR A 27 -6.76 -0.61 -13.81
N ALA A 28 -7.54 0.23 -14.49
CA ALA A 28 -8.16 -0.13 -15.77
C ALA A 28 -7.09 -0.40 -16.85
N LEU A 29 -6.01 0.39 -16.85
CA LEU A 29 -4.89 0.15 -17.77
C LEU A 29 -4.20 -1.18 -17.50
N MET A 30 -4.12 -1.64 -16.26
CA MET A 30 -3.54 -2.94 -15.92
C MET A 30 -4.33 -4.08 -16.59
N THR A 31 -5.66 -4.02 -16.52
CA THR A 31 -6.53 -5.05 -17.12
C THR A 31 -6.42 -5.03 -18.65
N VAL A 32 -6.45 -3.86 -19.26
CA VAL A 32 -6.34 -3.71 -20.71
C VAL A 32 -4.98 -4.21 -21.22
N THR A 33 -3.89 -3.82 -20.56
CA THR A 33 -2.53 -4.23 -20.99
C THR A 33 -2.24 -5.71 -20.74
N ALA A 34 -2.92 -6.32 -19.76
CA ALA A 34 -2.80 -7.77 -19.51
C ALA A 34 -3.55 -8.61 -20.54
N GLY A 35 -4.41 -8.01 -21.39
CA GLY A 35 -5.22 -8.73 -22.36
C GLY A 35 -6.25 -9.67 -21.75
N LEU A 36 -6.62 -9.45 -20.48
CA LEU A 36 -7.58 -10.27 -19.75
C LEU A 36 -8.98 -9.66 -19.84
N SER A 37 -9.99 -10.53 -20.03
CA SER A 37 -11.37 -10.14 -19.79
C SER A 37 -11.61 -9.83 -18.31
N PRO A 38 -12.66 -9.09 -17.94
CA PRO A 38 -13.01 -8.84 -16.54
C PRO A 38 -13.18 -10.13 -15.72
N GLN A 39 -13.74 -11.18 -16.32
CA GLN A 39 -13.96 -12.48 -15.70
C GLN A 39 -12.63 -13.19 -15.43
N GLU A 40 -11.71 -13.21 -16.40
CA GLU A 40 -10.38 -13.79 -16.24
C GLU A 40 -9.56 -13.03 -15.20
N ALA A 41 -9.57 -11.70 -15.23
CA ALA A 41 -8.90 -10.86 -14.25
C ALA A 41 -9.42 -11.10 -12.82
N HIS A 42 -10.73 -11.36 -12.66
CA HIS A 42 -11.32 -11.68 -11.36
C HIS A 42 -10.96 -13.09 -10.90
N ALA A 43 -10.86 -14.06 -11.80
CA ALA A 43 -10.53 -15.46 -11.50
C ALA A 43 -9.05 -15.65 -11.17
N ASP A 44 -8.16 -14.90 -11.79
CA ASP A 44 -6.72 -14.91 -11.51
C ASP A 44 -6.42 -14.26 -10.16
N ARG A 45 -6.08 -15.09 -9.18
CA ARG A 45 -5.82 -14.64 -7.80
C ARG A 45 -4.64 -13.70 -7.70
N GLU A 46 -3.57 -13.96 -8.45
CA GLU A 46 -2.36 -13.13 -8.41
C GLU A 46 -2.62 -11.79 -9.06
N PHE A 47 -3.23 -11.78 -10.23
CA PHE A 47 -3.59 -10.55 -10.93
C PHE A 47 -4.58 -9.70 -10.11
N ARG A 48 -5.60 -10.35 -9.53
CA ARG A 48 -6.55 -9.68 -8.64
C ARG A 48 -5.86 -9.07 -7.41
N GLY A 49 -4.90 -9.77 -6.83
CA GLY A 49 -4.10 -9.24 -5.72
C GLY A 49 -3.37 -7.96 -6.11
N ARG A 50 -2.72 -7.95 -7.26
CA ARG A 50 -2.05 -6.76 -7.81
C ARG A 50 -3.01 -5.61 -8.12
N LEU A 51 -4.21 -5.91 -8.63
CA LEU A 51 -5.24 -4.90 -8.87
C LEU A 51 -5.68 -4.23 -7.58
N ILE A 52 -5.96 -5.02 -6.54
CA ILE A 52 -6.40 -4.50 -5.23
C ILE A 52 -5.30 -3.66 -4.59
N GLU A 53 -4.06 -4.15 -4.56
CA GLU A 53 -2.92 -3.40 -4.05
C GLU A 53 -2.73 -2.10 -4.82
N SER A 54 -2.82 -2.14 -6.16
CA SER A 54 -2.70 -0.94 -6.99
C SER A 54 -3.84 0.06 -6.78
N ALA A 55 -5.09 -0.41 -6.56
CA ALA A 55 -6.22 0.46 -6.26
C ALA A 55 -6.03 1.18 -4.92
N VAL A 56 -5.62 0.46 -3.89
CA VAL A 56 -5.28 1.04 -2.58
C VAL A 56 -4.14 2.04 -2.71
N GLY A 57 -3.07 1.65 -3.41
CA GLY A 57 -1.93 2.51 -3.64
C GLY A 57 -2.26 3.77 -4.43
N ALA A 58 -3.14 3.69 -5.44
CA ALA A 58 -3.60 4.85 -6.20
C ALA A 58 -4.42 5.81 -5.32
N HIS A 59 -5.29 5.28 -4.46
CA HIS A 59 -6.07 6.09 -3.51
C HIS A 59 -5.15 6.85 -2.54
N LEU A 60 -4.15 6.16 -1.97
CA LEU A 60 -3.14 6.77 -1.10
C LEU A 60 -2.27 7.79 -1.85
N ALA A 61 -1.89 7.49 -3.10
CA ALA A 61 -1.08 8.39 -3.92
C ALA A 61 -1.82 9.68 -4.29
N ASN A 62 -3.15 9.61 -4.49
CA ASN A 62 -3.98 10.78 -4.72
C ASN A 62 -4.05 11.67 -3.48
N ALA A 63 -4.24 11.09 -2.28
CA ALA A 63 -4.18 11.83 -1.02
C ALA A 63 -2.81 12.49 -0.80
N ALA A 64 -1.72 11.79 -1.11
CA ALA A 64 -0.38 12.34 -1.03
C ALA A 64 -0.16 13.48 -2.04
N ALA A 65 -0.72 13.38 -3.26
CA ALA A 65 -0.67 14.45 -4.25
C ALA A 65 -1.47 15.69 -3.83
N ALA A 66 -2.56 15.48 -3.07
CA ALA A 66 -3.35 16.55 -2.45
C ALA A 66 -2.67 17.19 -1.22
N GLY A 67 -1.52 16.68 -0.78
CA GLY A 67 -0.80 17.19 0.38
C GLY A 67 -1.31 16.70 1.74
N GLU A 68 -2.20 15.69 1.77
CA GLU A 68 -2.77 15.17 3.01
C GLU A 68 -1.77 14.30 3.79
N CYS A 69 -0.81 13.66 3.08
CA CYS A 69 0.19 12.78 3.67
C CYS A 69 1.40 12.61 2.75
N GLU A 70 2.43 11.97 3.28
CA GLU A 70 3.55 11.44 2.50
C GLU A 70 3.39 9.93 2.35
N LEU A 71 3.68 9.38 1.16
CA LEU A 71 3.50 7.96 0.85
C LEU A 71 4.83 7.31 0.47
N TYR A 72 5.09 6.16 1.10
CA TYR A 72 6.29 5.34 0.93
C TYR A 72 5.93 3.86 0.87
N TYR A 73 6.91 3.01 0.53
CA TYR A 73 6.91 1.57 0.83
C TYR A 73 8.07 1.27 1.79
N TRP A 74 8.08 0.08 2.37
CA TRP A 74 9.22 -0.38 3.13
C TRP A 74 9.56 -1.84 2.80
N ARG A 75 10.86 -2.10 2.66
CA ARG A 75 11.39 -3.46 2.46
C ARG A 75 12.78 -3.55 3.07
N GLU A 76 12.99 -4.54 3.93
CA GLU A 76 14.31 -4.80 4.51
C GLU A 76 14.42 -6.26 4.95
N ARG A 77 15.55 -6.92 4.64
CA ARG A 77 15.87 -8.29 5.04
C ARG A 77 14.78 -9.32 4.73
N GLY A 78 14.14 -9.21 3.59
CA GLY A 78 13.05 -10.11 3.18
C GLY A 78 11.68 -9.77 3.72
N GLU A 79 11.57 -8.79 4.63
CA GLU A 79 10.32 -8.26 5.14
C GLU A 79 9.86 -7.07 4.31
N GLU A 80 8.54 -6.93 4.11
CA GLU A 80 7.96 -5.85 3.32
C GLU A 80 6.69 -5.32 3.97
N VAL A 81 6.48 -4.00 3.85
CA VAL A 81 5.21 -3.32 4.10
C VAL A 81 4.79 -2.67 2.79
N ASP A 82 3.57 -2.98 2.33
CA ASP A 82 3.08 -2.51 1.03
C ASP A 82 3.08 -1.00 0.93
N PHE A 83 2.56 -0.32 1.95
CA PHE A 83 2.54 1.14 2.04
C PHE A 83 2.87 1.62 3.45
N VAL A 84 3.66 2.67 3.53
CA VAL A 84 3.92 3.43 4.74
C VAL A 84 3.42 4.85 4.51
N VAL A 85 2.49 5.27 5.32
CA VAL A 85 1.92 6.62 5.26
C VAL A 85 2.41 7.43 6.44
N LYS A 86 2.96 8.60 6.13
CA LYS A 86 3.36 9.57 7.15
C LYS A 86 2.45 10.78 7.06
N ALA A 87 1.70 11.02 8.12
CA ALA A 87 0.86 12.21 8.28
C ALA A 87 1.31 12.96 9.52
N HIS A 88 1.78 14.19 9.33
CA HIS A 88 2.44 14.97 10.40
C HIS A 88 3.64 14.19 10.99
N SER A 89 3.60 13.86 12.27
CA SER A 89 4.63 13.07 12.97
C SER A 89 4.27 11.58 13.13
N ARG A 90 3.14 11.13 12.57
CA ARG A 90 2.62 9.77 12.75
C ARG A 90 2.91 8.91 11.54
N LEU A 91 3.37 7.69 11.80
CA LEU A 91 3.55 6.64 10.81
C LEU A 91 2.44 5.60 10.92
N THR A 92 1.89 5.20 9.78
CA THR A 92 0.93 4.11 9.67
C THR A 92 1.46 3.11 8.66
N ALA A 93 1.64 1.86 9.07
CA ALA A 93 1.97 0.77 8.17
C ALA A 93 0.67 0.17 7.61
N ILE A 94 0.61 -0.04 6.30
CA ILE A 94 -0.57 -0.57 5.62
C ILE A 94 -0.19 -1.83 4.86
N GLU A 95 -0.89 -2.92 5.15
CA GLU A 95 -0.81 -4.20 4.46
C GLU A 95 -2.09 -4.43 3.67
N VAL A 96 -1.97 -4.93 2.45
CA VAL A 96 -3.11 -5.21 1.57
C VAL A 96 -3.22 -6.70 1.30
N LYS A 97 -4.41 -7.27 1.46
CA LYS A 97 -4.68 -8.69 1.19
C LYS A 97 -5.90 -8.83 0.27
N SER A 98 -5.76 -9.65 -0.76
CA SER A 98 -6.83 -9.93 -1.74
C SER A 98 -7.73 -11.11 -1.35
N GLY A 99 -7.42 -11.81 -0.26
CA GLY A 99 -8.15 -12.98 0.22
C GLY A 99 -7.77 -13.34 1.65
N ARG A 100 -8.38 -14.39 2.20
CA ARG A 100 -7.99 -14.95 3.49
C ARG A 100 -6.58 -15.52 3.37
N ALA A 101 -5.62 -14.84 3.95
CA ALA A 101 -4.25 -15.31 4.06
C ALA A 101 -3.97 -15.74 5.50
N PRO A 102 -3.05 -16.71 5.71
CA PRO A 102 -2.52 -16.95 7.06
C PRO A 102 -1.99 -15.63 7.64
N ARG A 103 -2.18 -15.43 8.94
CA ARG A 103 -1.75 -14.21 9.65
C ARG A 103 -0.23 -14.16 9.78
N THR A 104 0.50 -13.99 8.70
CA THR A 104 1.91 -13.61 8.75
C THR A 104 2.00 -12.10 8.58
N HIS A 105 1.97 -11.39 9.71
CA HIS A 105 2.18 -9.93 9.75
C HIS A 105 3.65 -9.61 10.03
N SER A 106 4.57 -10.40 9.47
CA SER A 106 6.00 -10.27 9.76
C SER A 106 6.54 -8.90 9.35
N GLY A 107 6.17 -8.42 8.16
CA GLY A 107 6.62 -7.13 7.67
C GLY A 107 6.15 -5.95 8.50
N THR A 108 4.88 -5.89 8.84
CA THR A 108 4.33 -4.80 9.68
C THR A 108 4.86 -4.85 11.11
N ALA A 109 5.08 -6.05 11.67
CA ALA A 109 5.69 -6.21 12.98
C ALA A 109 7.16 -5.78 12.99
N ALA A 110 7.94 -6.18 11.97
CA ALA A 110 9.32 -5.76 11.80
C ALA A 110 9.44 -4.24 11.62
N PHE A 111 8.57 -3.65 10.81
CA PHE A 111 8.51 -2.20 10.64
C PHE A 111 8.15 -1.48 11.94
N ALA A 112 7.15 -1.97 12.68
CA ALA A 112 6.74 -1.39 13.96
C ALA A 112 7.87 -1.41 14.98
N ALA A 113 8.64 -2.50 15.03
CA ALA A 113 9.81 -2.60 15.91
C ALA A 113 10.92 -1.61 15.49
N ALA A 114 11.20 -1.47 14.18
CA ALA A 114 12.26 -0.61 13.66
C ALA A 114 11.98 0.88 13.84
N PHE A 115 10.71 1.31 13.62
CA PHE A 115 10.33 2.72 13.60
C PHE A 115 9.38 3.13 14.73
N LYS A 116 9.14 2.24 15.69
CA LYS A 116 8.27 2.46 16.86
C LYS A 116 6.85 2.90 16.49
N THR A 117 6.37 2.49 15.31
CA THR A 117 5.00 2.80 14.90
C THR A 117 4.01 1.94 15.66
N LYS A 118 2.93 2.56 16.13
CA LYS A 118 1.88 1.87 16.90
C LYS A 118 0.66 1.54 16.04
N ARG A 119 0.64 2.02 14.81
CA ARG A 119 -0.52 1.90 13.95
C ARG A 119 -0.24 1.05 12.72
N THR A 120 -1.06 0.02 12.57
CA THR A 120 -1.07 -0.86 11.42
C THR A 120 -2.50 -0.99 10.92
N LEU A 121 -2.71 -0.86 9.62
CA LEU A 121 -3.98 -1.13 8.96
C LEU A 121 -3.83 -2.35 8.07
N LEU A 122 -4.77 -3.28 8.18
CA LEU A 122 -4.94 -4.37 7.24
C LEU A 122 -6.15 -4.05 6.35
N ILE A 123 -5.93 -3.99 5.04
CA ILE A 123 -6.97 -3.71 4.06
C ILE A 123 -7.25 -4.97 3.26
N GLY A 124 -8.50 -5.37 3.21
CA GLY A 124 -8.92 -6.66 2.66
C GLY A 124 -8.65 -7.83 3.60
N GLY A 125 -8.87 -9.04 3.13
CA GLY A 125 -8.81 -10.24 3.97
C GLY A 125 -9.81 -10.18 5.13
N ASP A 126 -9.30 -10.34 6.35
CA ASP A 126 -10.07 -10.21 7.61
C ASP A 126 -10.01 -8.80 8.20
N GLY A 127 -9.43 -7.83 7.49
CA GLY A 127 -9.29 -6.43 7.91
C GLY A 127 -10.40 -5.52 7.38
N ILE A 128 -10.06 -4.26 7.12
CA ILE A 128 -10.99 -3.28 6.55
C ILE A 128 -11.38 -3.71 5.14
N PRO A 129 -12.68 -3.82 4.81
CA PRO A 129 -13.09 -4.11 3.44
C PRO A 129 -12.50 -3.11 2.44
N VAL A 130 -11.96 -3.61 1.32
CA VAL A 130 -11.33 -2.76 0.29
C VAL A 130 -12.28 -1.65 -0.18
N GLN A 131 -13.55 -1.98 -0.43
CA GLN A 131 -14.55 -1.01 -0.85
C GLN A 131 -14.79 0.07 0.20
N GLU A 132 -14.82 -0.29 1.47
CA GLU A 132 -14.97 0.67 2.57
C GLU A 132 -13.76 1.60 2.63
N PHE A 133 -12.54 1.06 2.53
CA PHE A 133 -11.33 1.87 2.51
C PHE A 133 -11.34 2.87 1.36
N LEU A 134 -11.67 2.44 0.15
CA LEU A 134 -11.66 3.28 -1.05
C LEU A 134 -12.81 4.30 -1.09
N SER A 135 -13.90 4.09 -0.34
CA SER A 135 -15.06 4.97 -0.31
C SER A 135 -14.93 6.17 0.62
N ARG A 136 -13.90 6.20 1.49
CA ARG A 136 -13.67 7.25 2.47
C ARG A 136 -12.37 8.00 2.19
N PRO A 137 -12.28 9.29 2.55
CA PRO A 137 -11.01 10.03 2.51
C PRO A 137 -9.92 9.33 3.32
N VAL A 138 -8.69 9.37 2.82
CA VAL A 138 -7.54 8.77 3.52
C VAL A 138 -7.34 9.40 4.90
N SER A 139 -7.60 10.69 5.03
CA SER A 139 -7.50 11.42 6.30
C SER A 139 -8.35 10.82 7.43
N GLU A 140 -9.53 10.24 7.13
CA GLU A 140 -10.35 9.57 8.14
C GLU A 140 -9.66 8.33 8.71
N TRP A 141 -8.92 7.61 7.88
CA TRP A 141 -8.16 6.42 8.30
C TRP A 141 -6.91 6.77 9.10
N LEU A 142 -6.39 7.99 8.96
CA LEU A 142 -5.17 8.45 9.61
C LEU A 142 -5.44 9.27 10.88
N ALA A 143 -6.68 9.69 11.14
CA ALA A 143 -7.03 10.66 12.18
C ALA A 143 -6.92 10.12 13.63
N ASN A 144 -6.92 8.81 13.88
CA ASN A 144 -6.95 8.23 15.23
C ASN A 144 -5.64 7.54 15.61
#